data_8dc4abab23cc1f31c076174061ce1aae
#
_entry.id   8dc4abab23cc1f31c076174061ce1aae
#
_cell.length_a   1.000
_cell.length_b   1.000
_cell.length_c   1.000
_cell.angle_alpha   90.00
_cell.angle_beta   90.00
_cell.angle_gamma   90.00
#
_symmetry.space_group_name_H-M   'P 1'
#
loop_
_entity.id
_entity.type
_entity.pdbx_description
1 polymer ?
#
loop_
_entity_poly.entity_id
_entity_poly.type
_entity_poly.pdbx_seq_one_letter_code
_entity_poly.pdbx_strand_id
1 'polypeptide(L)'
;MISFSGPKGPRLALDQGSVFDIGSCIVDGVDLAPGRAIPDDGDPRIDHSLEGFLFTCGPDHIRHREPIAGTDLSYPLHGSFSANPAHSLEVTADGEDLVARATVDVALAGGGKAELRRKWRLKAESGEVQLADTVVNVGETAFPTFLMYHMNLGAKHFDAGTRLEGAMLDGGGFPWAFGEGDGSIFCVPAGHGGWAELRLGPIAAIGGKTLKVRFRTDTLPHLQVWRNQKAPAHVLGIEPVSHRWVGRAELEAAGEFNILQPGQSRDYGLAFSFV
;
A
#
# COMPACT_ATOMS: atom_id res chain seq x y z
N MET A 1 -0.68 -17.49 -5.26
CA MET A 1 -1.66 -16.92 -4.30
C MET A 1 -1.93 -17.88 -3.15
N ILE A 2 -1.91 -17.39 -1.90
CA ILE A 2 -2.32 -18.13 -0.70
C ILE A 2 -3.66 -17.57 -0.22
N SER A 3 -4.63 -18.46 0.03
CA SER A 3 -5.91 -18.05 0.65
C SER A 3 -5.70 -17.75 2.14
N PHE A 4 -6.19 -16.60 2.58
CA PHE A 4 -6.07 -16.13 3.96
C PHE A 4 -7.43 -15.59 4.42
N SER A 5 -8.14 -16.40 5.23
CA SER A 5 -9.52 -16.10 5.65
C SER A 5 -9.81 -16.68 7.03
N GLY A 6 -10.56 -15.93 7.83
CA GLY A 6 -11.01 -16.31 9.16
C GLY A 6 -12.53 -16.42 9.26
N PRO A 7 -13.07 -16.58 10.47
CA PRO A 7 -14.52 -16.65 10.71
C PRO A 7 -15.23 -15.32 10.43
N LYS A 8 -14.53 -14.21 10.54
CA LYS A 8 -15.01 -12.85 10.24
C LYS A 8 -14.00 -12.11 9.36
N GLY A 9 -14.44 -11.01 8.75
CA GLY A 9 -13.62 -10.16 7.91
C GLY A 9 -13.58 -10.62 6.45
N PRO A 10 -12.68 -10.04 5.65
CA PRO A 10 -12.54 -10.37 4.24
C PRO A 10 -11.84 -11.71 4.03
N ARG A 11 -12.09 -12.32 2.87
CA ARG A 11 -11.25 -13.39 2.35
C ARG A 11 -10.19 -12.78 1.44
N LEU A 12 -8.92 -12.98 1.77
CA LEU A 12 -7.79 -12.44 1.04
C LEU A 12 -7.09 -13.51 0.21
N ALA A 13 -6.50 -13.10 -0.91
CA ALA A 13 -5.53 -13.87 -1.66
C ALA A 13 -4.18 -13.15 -1.60
N LEU A 14 -3.21 -13.75 -0.89
CA LEU A 14 -1.86 -13.18 -0.74
C LEU A 14 -0.98 -13.63 -1.89
N ASP A 15 -0.28 -12.69 -2.54
CA ASP A 15 0.54 -12.95 -3.71
C ASP A 15 1.98 -13.32 -3.32
N GLN A 16 2.31 -14.60 -3.47
CA GLN A 16 3.68 -15.09 -3.24
C GLN A 16 4.69 -14.58 -4.28
N GLY A 17 4.23 -14.20 -5.46
CA GLY A 17 5.07 -13.72 -6.57
C GLY A 17 5.45 -12.25 -6.45
N SER A 18 4.76 -11.48 -5.60
CA SER A 18 5.00 -10.04 -5.43
C SER A 18 4.85 -9.63 -3.97
N VAL A 19 5.96 -9.62 -3.25
CA VAL A 19 6.15 -9.17 -1.86
C VAL A 19 5.06 -9.60 -0.86
N PHE A 20 4.34 -10.67 -1.17
CA PHE A 20 3.24 -11.19 -0.35
C PHE A 20 2.12 -10.16 -0.12
N ASP A 21 1.87 -9.34 -1.14
CA ASP A 21 0.80 -8.34 -1.20
C ASP A 21 -0.59 -8.97 -1.35
N ILE A 22 -1.65 -8.16 -1.33
CA ILE A 22 -3.02 -8.65 -1.47
C ILE A 22 -3.48 -8.50 -2.93
N GLY A 23 -3.57 -9.61 -3.66
CA GLY A 23 -4.12 -9.63 -5.01
C GLY A 23 -5.65 -9.49 -5.02
N SER A 24 -6.35 -10.14 -4.08
CA SER A 24 -7.83 -10.14 -4.02
C SER A 24 -8.31 -9.93 -2.59
N CYS A 25 -9.37 -9.13 -2.42
CA CYS A 25 -10.02 -8.84 -1.14
C CYS A 25 -11.53 -9.00 -1.29
N ILE A 26 -12.05 -10.16 -0.89
CA ILE A 26 -13.46 -10.51 -1.07
C ILE A 26 -14.25 -10.23 0.22
N VAL A 27 -15.25 -9.38 0.12
CA VAL A 27 -16.20 -9.02 1.18
C VAL A 27 -17.61 -9.33 0.70
N ASP A 28 -18.38 -10.10 1.44
CA ASP A 28 -19.75 -10.52 1.08
C ASP A 28 -19.87 -11.07 -0.36
N GLY A 29 -18.85 -11.78 -0.82
CA GLY A 29 -18.81 -12.37 -2.16
C GLY A 29 -18.33 -11.43 -3.27
N VAL A 30 -18.05 -10.16 -2.98
CA VAL A 30 -17.56 -9.16 -3.94
C VAL A 30 -16.06 -8.96 -3.78
N ASP A 31 -15.29 -9.12 -4.85
CA ASP A 31 -13.89 -8.76 -4.88
C ASP A 31 -13.74 -7.26 -5.11
N LEU A 32 -13.15 -6.57 -4.13
CA LEU A 32 -12.94 -5.12 -4.17
C LEU A 32 -11.68 -4.70 -4.93
N ALA A 33 -10.81 -5.64 -5.29
CA ALA A 33 -9.68 -5.35 -6.17
C ALA A 33 -10.18 -4.81 -7.52
N PRO A 34 -9.49 -3.85 -8.13
CA PRO A 34 -9.95 -3.23 -9.36
C PRO A 34 -9.90 -4.19 -10.57
N GLY A 35 -9.03 -5.21 -10.52
CA GLY A 35 -8.62 -5.94 -11.70
C GLY A 35 -7.79 -5.02 -12.60
N ARG A 36 -7.83 -5.18 -13.90
CA ARG A 36 -7.09 -4.33 -14.82
C ARG A 36 -7.52 -2.87 -14.69
N ALA A 37 -6.74 -2.10 -13.95
CA ALA A 37 -7.09 -0.75 -13.52
C ALA A 37 -6.71 0.34 -14.51
N ILE A 38 -5.63 0.14 -15.27
CA ILE A 38 -5.12 1.05 -16.29
C ILE A 38 -4.58 0.23 -17.46
N PRO A 39 -4.48 0.81 -18.67
CA PRO A 39 -3.72 0.20 -19.75
C PRO A 39 -2.29 -0.06 -19.33
N ASP A 40 -1.67 -1.13 -19.85
CA ASP A 40 -0.27 -1.46 -19.59
C ASP A 40 0.61 -0.26 -19.93
N ASP A 41 1.48 0.11 -19.00
CA ASP A 41 2.41 1.24 -19.14
C ASP A 41 3.81 0.79 -19.61
N GLY A 42 3.98 -0.52 -19.84
CA GLY A 42 5.23 -1.15 -20.21
C GLY A 42 6.07 -1.64 -19.02
N ASP A 43 5.52 -1.62 -17.82
CA ASP A 43 6.12 -2.24 -16.64
C ASP A 43 5.20 -3.34 -16.08
N PRO A 44 5.33 -4.60 -16.56
CA PRO A 44 4.42 -5.69 -16.18
C PRO A 44 4.40 -5.99 -14.68
N ARG A 45 5.44 -5.58 -13.91
CA ARG A 45 5.45 -5.72 -12.46
C ARG A 45 4.38 -4.83 -11.83
N ILE A 46 4.27 -3.60 -12.31
CA ILE A 46 3.33 -2.60 -11.78
C ILE A 46 1.93 -2.82 -12.35
N ASP A 47 1.82 -3.20 -13.61
CA ASP A 47 0.53 -3.56 -14.21
C ASP A 47 -0.14 -4.67 -13.41
N HIS A 48 0.60 -5.73 -13.05
CA HIS A 48 0.12 -6.80 -12.19
C HIS A 48 -0.24 -6.31 -10.77
N SER A 49 0.61 -5.48 -10.18
CA SER A 49 0.40 -4.96 -8.81
C SER A 49 -0.82 -4.04 -8.71
N LEU A 50 -1.06 -3.23 -9.74
CA LEU A 50 -2.22 -2.32 -9.81
C LEU A 50 -3.56 -3.06 -9.96
N GLU A 51 -3.58 -4.27 -10.47
CA GLU A 51 -4.77 -5.13 -10.55
C GLU A 51 -5.21 -5.64 -9.17
N GLY A 52 -4.28 -5.73 -8.20
CA GLY A 52 -4.51 -6.21 -6.85
C GLY A 52 -5.13 -5.18 -5.92
N PHE A 53 -5.62 -5.66 -4.77
CA PHE A 53 -6.24 -4.81 -3.74
C PHE A 53 -5.23 -3.95 -2.98
N LEU A 54 -4.04 -4.47 -2.72
CA LEU A 54 -2.97 -3.74 -2.05
C LEU A 54 -1.63 -4.20 -2.58
N PHE A 55 -0.79 -3.25 -3.00
CA PHE A 55 0.62 -3.51 -3.24
C PHE A 55 1.51 -2.51 -2.50
N THR A 56 2.77 -2.92 -2.28
CA THR A 56 3.74 -2.17 -1.49
C THR A 56 4.78 -1.56 -2.41
N CYS A 57 4.90 -0.23 -2.36
CA CYS A 57 5.91 0.54 -3.08
C CYS A 57 7.13 0.80 -2.18
N GLY A 58 8.31 0.78 -2.73
CA GLY A 58 9.57 0.97 -2.00
C GLY A 58 10.61 -0.09 -2.39
N PRO A 59 11.64 -0.37 -1.58
CA PRO A 59 12.07 0.39 -0.39
C PRO A 59 12.98 1.56 -0.72
N ASP A 60 13.48 1.67 -1.95
CA ASP A 60 14.47 2.63 -2.42
C ASP A 60 13.85 3.82 -3.18
N HIS A 61 12.60 3.70 -3.60
CA HIS A 61 11.84 4.71 -4.32
C HIS A 61 10.34 4.47 -4.22
N ILE A 62 9.54 5.53 -4.46
CA ILE A 62 8.07 5.49 -4.60
C ILE A 62 7.65 6.41 -5.74
N ARG A 63 6.44 6.19 -6.31
CA ARG A 63 5.87 7.00 -7.40
C ARG A 63 6.56 6.79 -8.75
N HIS A 64 6.65 7.86 -9.57
CA HIS A 64 7.17 7.81 -10.93
C HIS A 64 8.66 7.47 -11.00
N ARG A 65 9.11 6.95 -12.15
CA ARG A 65 10.53 6.69 -12.41
C ARG A 65 11.36 7.96 -12.28
N GLU A 66 12.52 7.87 -11.64
CA GLU A 66 13.48 8.96 -11.53
C GLU A 66 14.90 8.48 -11.88
N PRO A 67 15.72 9.29 -12.59
CA PRO A 67 17.11 8.95 -12.87
C PRO A 67 17.93 8.79 -11.57
N ILE A 68 18.86 7.83 -11.58
CA ILE A 68 19.85 7.68 -10.52
C ILE A 68 21.07 8.53 -10.86
N ALA A 69 21.35 9.54 -10.03
CA ALA A 69 22.42 10.49 -10.28
C ALA A 69 23.77 9.80 -10.51
N GLY A 70 24.49 10.23 -11.56
CA GLY A 70 25.80 9.70 -11.92
C GLY A 70 25.80 8.32 -12.60
N THR A 71 24.63 7.83 -13.02
CA THR A 71 24.47 6.54 -13.73
C THR A 71 23.52 6.67 -14.91
N ASP A 72 23.49 5.65 -15.79
CA ASP A 72 22.48 5.51 -16.85
C ASP A 72 21.21 4.77 -16.36
N LEU A 73 21.12 4.49 -15.05
CA LEU A 73 20.01 3.76 -14.45
C LEU A 73 18.92 4.71 -13.93
N SER A 74 17.75 4.16 -13.70
CA SER A 74 16.63 4.86 -13.06
C SER A 74 16.04 4.02 -11.93
N TYR A 75 15.55 4.69 -10.89
CA TYR A 75 14.63 4.06 -9.96
C TYR A 75 13.38 3.64 -10.71
N PRO A 76 12.91 2.41 -10.53
CA PRO A 76 11.71 1.95 -11.23
C PRO A 76 10.45 2.62 -10.69
N LEU A 77 9.40 2.61 -11.50
CA LEU A 77 8.07 3.02 -11.06
C LEU A 77 7.70 2.29 -9.76
N HIS A 78 7.29 3.03 -8.73
CA HIS A 78 6.95 2.53 -7.40
C HIS A 78 8.07 1.78 -6.64
N GLY A 79 9.32 1.90 -7.08
CA GLY A 79 10.47 1.29 -6.39
C GLY A 79 10.69 -0.19 -6.70
N SER A 80 11.57 -0.80 -5.94
CA SER A 80 12.12 -2.13 -6.24
C SER A 80 11.35 -3.30 -5.60
N PHE A 81 10.27 -3.07 -4.83
CA PHE A 81 9.53 -4.16 -4.16
C PHE A 81 8.77 -5.08 -5.11
N SER A 82 7.98 -4.54 -6.02
CA SER A 82 7.06 -5.33 -6.86
C SER A 82 7.78 -6.43 -7.63
N ALA A 83 7.11 -7.60 -7.78
CA ALA A 83 7.56 -8.81 -8.44
C ALA A 83 8.76 -9.52 -7.78
N ASN A 84 9.15 -9.17 -6.54
CA ASN A 84 10.06 -10.01 -5.78
C ASN A 84 9.27 -11.12 -5.07
N PRO A 85 9.64 -12.39 -5.27
CA PRO A 85 8.92 -13.49 -4.66
C PRO A 85 9.16 -13.57 -3.15
N ALA A 86 8.10 -13.88 -2.42
CA ALA A 86 8.17 -14.14 -1.00
C ALA A 86 8.64 -15.57 -0.73
N HIS A 87 9.48 -15.75 0.28
CA HIS A 87 9.96 -17.02 0.78
C HIS A 87 9.77 -17.14 2.30
N SER A 88 10.18 -18.26 2.90
CA SER A 88 10.00 -18.55 4.33
C SER A 88 8.55 -18.36 4.78
N LEU A 89 7.63 -18.86 3.94
CA LEU A 89 6.20 -18.66 4.13
C LEU A 89 5.67 -19.53 5.26
N GLU A 90 4.97 -18.90 6.19
CA GLU A 90 4.30 -19.58 7.30
C GLU A 90 2.88 -19.04 7.44
N VAL A 91 1.90 -19.94 7.55
CA VAL A 91 0.52 -19.58 7.91
C VAL A 91 0.13 -20.40 9.14
N THR A 92 -0.12 -19.72 10.25
CA THR A 92 -0.35 -20.35 11.57
C THR A 92 -1.51 -19.69 12.29
N ALA A 93 -2.08 -20.40 13.24
CA ALA A 93 -2.97 -19.83 14.24
C ALA A 93 -2.15 -19.22 15.39
N ASP A 94 -2.61 -18.07 15.93
CA ASP A 94 -2.06 -17.43 17.11
C ASP A 94 -3.26 -17.12 18.03
N GLY A 95 -3.58 -18.07 18.90
CA GLY A 95 -4.87 -18.15 19.56
C GLY A 95 -5.98 -18.41 18.53
N GLU A 96 -6.99 -17.55 18.50
CA GLU A 96 -8.08 -17.60 17.51
C GLU A 96 -7.74 -16.84 16.20
N ASP A 97 -6.71 -15.98 16.21
CA ASP A 97 -6.30 -15.20 15.06
C ASP A 97 -5.54 -16.05 14.04
N LEU A 98 -5.64 -15.71 12.76
CA LEU A 98 -4.82 -16.26 11.70
C LEU A 98 -3.64 -15.34 11.43
N VAL A 99 -2.44 -15.89 11.33
CA VAL A 99 -1.20 -15.14 11.05
C VAL A 99 -0.49 -15.74 9.85
N ALA A 100 -0.09 -14.89 8.91
CA ALA A 100 0.78 -15.26 7.80
C ALA A 100 2.08 -14.44 7.85
N ARG A 101 3.23 -15.09 7.68
CA ARG A 101 4.55 -14.47 7.65
C ARG A 101 5.26 -14.80 6.35
N ALA A 102 6.09 -13.87 5.91
CA ALA A 102 6.94 -14.03 4.75
C ALA A 102 8.20 -13.18 4.88
N THR A 103 9.24 -13.59 4.18
CA THR A 103 10.46 -12.79 3.94
C THR A 103 10.61 -12.56 2.44
N VAL A 104 11.09 -11.37 2.06
CA VAL A 104 11.34 -11.01 0.66
C VAL A 104 12.71 -10.36 0.55
N ASP A 105 13.57 -10.93 -0.30
CA ASP A 105 14.87 -10.35 -0.62
C ASP A 105 14.73 -9.38 -1.80
N VAL A 106 15.31 -8.19 -1.68
CA VAL A 106 15.17 -7.13 -2.67
C VAL A 106 16.53 -6.56 -3.05
N ALA A 107 16.86 -6.66 -4.34
CA ALA A 107 17.98 -5.91 -4.91
C ALA A 107 17.52 -4.46 -5.20
N LEU A 108 18.26 -3.47 -4.70
CA LEU A 108 17.92 -2.07 -4.86
C LEU A 108 18.41 -1.53 -6.22
N ALA A 109 17.63 -0.69 -6.86
CA ALA A 109 17.96 -0.12 -8.17
C ALA A 109 19.25 0.73 -8.15
N GLY A 110 19.51 1.44 -7.04
CA GLY A 110 20.74 2.21 -6.82
C GLY A 110 21.93 1.38 -6.29
N GLY A 111 21.79 0.06 -6.25
CA GLY A 111 22.75 -0.86 -5.63
C GLY A 111 22.48 -1.08 -4.13
N GLY A 112 22.92 -2.23 -3.61
CA GLY A 112 22.64 -2.66 -2.27
C GLY A 112 21.50 -3.68 -2.18
N LYS A 113 21.13 -4.04 -0.96
CA LYS A 113 20.12 -5.08 -0.69
C LYS A 113 19.26 -4.71 0.51
N ALA A 114 17.98 -4.98 0.41
CA ALA A 114 17.03 -4.90 1.51
C ALA A 114 16.34 -6.26 1.71
N GLU A 115 15.85 -6.49 2.90
CA GLU A 115 14.96 -7.60 3.25
C GLU A 115 13.67 -7.01 3.82
N LEU A 116 12.54 -7.46 3.31
CA LEU A 116 11.23 -7.17 3.89
C LEU A 116 10.78 -8.38 4.71
N ARG A 117 10.55 -8.17 6.00
CA ARG A 117 9.90 -9.14 6.89
C ARG A 117 8.46 -8.71 7.06
N ARG A 118 7.53 -9.50 6.52
CA ARG A 118 6.11 -9.18 6.48
C ARG A 118 5.29 -10.10 7.36
N LYS A 119 4.33 -9.50 8.08
CA LYS A 119 3.36 -10.23 8.90
C LYS A 119 1.96 -9.71 8.66
N TRP A 120 1.10 -10.57 8.14
CA TRP A 120 -0.34 -10.38 8.13
C TRP A 120 -0.97 -11.04 9.35
N ARG A 121 -1.97 -10.38 9.95
CA ARG A 121 -2.81 -10.94 11.01
C ARG A 121 -4.27 -10.65 10.69
N LEU A 122 -5.10 -11.68 10.72
CA LEU A 122 -6.56 -11.54 10.65
C LEU A 122 -7.14 -11.86 12.03
N LYS A 123 -7.75 -10.87 12.65
CA LYS A 123 -8.36 -10.96 13.97
C LYS A 123 -9.67 -11.73 13.87
N ALA A 124 -9.78 -12.86 14.58
CA ALA A 124 -10.96 -13.73 14.54
C ALA A 124 -12.22 -13.03 15.09
N GLU A 125 -12.07 -12.23 16.14
CA GLU A 125 -13.18 -11.56 16.80
C GLU A 125 -13.78 -10.42 15.96
N SER A 126 -12.92 -9.57 15.37
CA SER A 126 -13.34 -8.34 14.68
C SER A 126 -13.34 -8.45 13.16
N GLY A 127 -12.59 -9.40 12.57
CA GLY A 127 -12.32 -9.44 11.14
C GLY A 127 -11.36 -8.35 10.66
N GLU A 128 -10.69 -7.62 11.57
CA GLU A 128 -9.66 -6.65 11.21
C GLU A 128 -8.43 -7.35 10.65
N VAL A 129 -7.93 -6.87 9.52
CA VAL A 129 -6.66 -7.27 8.93
C VAL A 129 -5.58 -6.30 9.37
N GLN A 130 -4.47 -6.81 9.89
CA GLN A 130 -3.32 -6.02 10.31
C GLN A 130 -2.10 -6.43 9.51
N LEU A 131 -1.36 -5.45 9.02
CA LEU A 131 -0.06 -5.58 8.38
C LEU A 131 1.02 -4.97 9.26
N ALA A 132 2.06 -5.73 9.51
CA ALA A 132 3.29 -5.25 10.13
C ALA A 132 4.48 -5.64 9.23
N ASP A 133 5.20 -4.64 8.77
CA ASP A 133 6.38 -4.78 7.93
C ASP A 133 7.62 -4.25 8.64
N THR A 134 8.73 -4.94 8.50
CA THR A 134 10.06 -4.47 8.88
C THR A 134 10.94 -4.51 7.63
N VAL A 135 11.42 -3.34 7.21
CA VAL A 135 12.43 -3.21 6.14
C VAL A 135 13.80 -3.18 6.78
N VAL A 136 14.67 -4.11 6.40
CA VAL A 136 16.03 -4.25 6.93
C VAL A 136 17.04 -3.97 5.82
N ASN A 137 18.06 -3.17 6.11
CA ASN A 137 19.22 -3.06 5.24
C ASN A 137 20.18 -4.24 5.49
N VAL A 138 20.14 -5.23 4.60
CA VAL A 138 20.99 -6.42 4.64
C VAL A 138 22.22 -6.31 3.73
N GLY A 139 22.41 -5.14 3.10
CA GLY A 139 23.57 -4.81 2.28
C GLY A 139 24.69 -4.13 3.07
N GLU A 140 25.72 -3.70 2.36
CA GLU A 140 26.90 -3.03 2.91
C GLU A 140 26.85 -1.50 2.76
N THR A 141 25.88 -0.97 2.02
CA THR A 141 25.71 0.46 1.74
C THR A 141 24.44 1.00 2.35
N ALA A 142 24.51 2.22 2.91
CA ALA A 142 23.31 2.92 3.38
C ALA A 142 22.43 3.33 2.21
N PHE A 143 21.11 3.35 2.43
CA PHE A 143 20.17 3.85 1.44
C PHE A 143 19.00 4.60 2.11
N PRO A 144 18.41 5.61 1.45
CA PRO A 144 17.19 6.25 1.93
C PRO A 144 16.00 5.32 1.71
N THR A 145 15.28 5.01 2.80
CA THR A 145 14.12 4.13 2.72
C THR A 145 12.84 4.92 2.50
N PHE A 146 12.04 4.41 1.56
CA PHE A 146 10.71 4.90 1.21
C PHE A 146 9.71 3.77 1.38
N LEU A 147 8.47 4.09 1.73
CA LEU A 147 7.39 3.12 1.68
C LEU A 147 6.05 3.81 1.40
N MET A 148 5.24 3.18 0.57
CA MET A 148 3.85 3.53 0.36
C MET A 148 3.03 2.23 0.25
N TYR A 149 1.98 2.12 1.05
CA TYR A 149 0.98 1.10 0.84
C TYR A 149 -0.05 1.62 -0.15
N HIS A 150 -0.14 1.00 -1.31
CA HIS A 150 -1.05 1.40 -2.37
C HIS A 150 -2.27 0.49 -2.38
N MET A 151 -3.31 0.89 -1.62
CA MET A 151 -4.57 0.16 -1.58
C MET A 151 -5.43 0.57 -2.76
N ASN A 152 -5.80 -0.38 -3.62
CA ASN A 152 -6.59 -0.14 -4.82
C ASN A 152 -8.01 -0.70 -4.65
N LEU A 153 -9.00 0.13 -4.89
CA LEU A 153 -10.39 -0.28 -4.88
C LEU A 153 -11.01 0.01 -6.26
N GLY A 154 -11.69 -0.98 -6.79
CA GLY A 154 -12.45 -0.80 -8.04
C GLY A 154 -13.61 0.17 -7.82
N ALA A 155 -13.55 1.37 -8.43
CA ALA A 155 -14.59 2.38 -8.27
C ALA A 155 -15.95 1.97 -8.85
N LYS A 156 -16.00 0.89 -9.62
CA LYS A 156 -17.26 0.21 -10.06
C LYS A 156 -18.14 -0.26 -8.90
N HIS A 157 -17.57 -0.35 -7.68
CA HIS A 157 -18.27 -0.76 -6.46
C HIS A 157 -18.89 0.41 -5.68
N PHE A 158 -18.61 1.65 -6.11
CA PHE A 158 -19.05 2.88 -5.47
C PHE A 158 -20.26 3.49 -6.16
N ASP A 159 -20.95 4.35 -5.44
CA ASP A 159 -22.01 5.20 -5.97
C ASP A 159 -21.79 6.67 -5.52
N ALA A 160 -22.75 7.53 -5.82
CA ALA A 160 -22.70 8.95 -5.47
C ALA A 160 -22.71 9.20 -3.95
N GLY A 161 -23.15 8.23 -3.15
CA GLY A 161 -23.16 8.31 -1.69
C GLY A 161 -21.83 7.98 -1.04
N THR A 162 -20.92 7.36 -1.77
CA THR A 162 -19.61 6.95 -1.22
C THR A 162 -18.71 8.17 -0.97
N ARG A 163 -18.15 8.23 0.23
CA ARG A 163 -17.30 9.35 0.70
C ARG A 163 -15.98 8.83 1.28
N LEU A 164 -14.97 9.67 1.17
CA LEU A 164 -13.72 9.58 1.96
C LEU A 164 -13.88 10.50 3.17
N GLU A 165 -13.57 9.97 4.36
CA GLU A 165 -13.64 10.72 5.61
C GLU A 165 -12.39 10.46 6.46
N GLY A 166 -11.85 11.52 7.06
CA GLY A 166 -10.65 11.43 7.91
C GLY A 166 -10.25 12.80 8.44
N ALA A 167 -9.67 12.85 9.64
CA ALA A 167 -9.29 14.10 10.29
C ALA A 167 -8.21 14.89 9.51
N MET A 168 -7.44 14.22 8.63
CA MET A 168 -6.44 14.85 7.78
C MET A 168 -7.02 15.51 6.51
N LEU A 169 -8.30 15.28 6.22
CA LEU A 169 -8.96 15.81 5.03
C LEU A 169 -9.66 17.16 5.32
N ASP A 170 -9.62 18.05 4.36
CA ASP A 170 -10.32 19.33 4.45
C ASP A 170 -11.82 19.12 4.72
N GLY A 171 -12.37 19.85 5.70
CA GLY A 171 -13.76 19.69 6.11
C GLY A 171 -14.11 18.30 6.67
N GLY A 172 -13.10 17.45 6.97
CA GLY A 172 -13.28 16.09 7.48
C GLY A 172 -13.63 15.05 6.43
N GLY A 173 -13.77 15.42 5.16
CA GLY A 173 -14.02 14.47 4.07
C GLY A 173 -14.85 15.02 2.90
N PHE A 174 -14.88 14.25 1.80
CA PHE A 174 -15.51 14.62 0.54
C PHE A 174 -15.95 13.37 -0.26
N PRO A 175 -16.77 13.51 -1.33
CA PRO A 175 -17.14 12.39 -2.19
C PRO A 175 -15.92 11.72 -2.79
N TRP A 176 -15.97 10.37 -2.96
CA TRP A 176 -14.88 9.62 -3.59
C TRP A 176 -14.48 10.14 -4.98
N ALA A 177 -15.45 10.71 -5.72
CA ALA A 177 -15.24 11.32 -7.03
C ALA A 177 -14.73 12.77 -6.88
N PHE A 178 -13.61 12.96 -6.21
CA PHE A 178 -12.99 14.26 -5.98
C PHE A 178 -12.21 14.77 -7.20
N GLY A 179 -12.00 16.09 -7.27
CA GLY A 179 -11.26 16.77 -8.34
C GLY A 179 -12.02 16.82 -9.66
N GLU A 180 -11.39 17.36 -10.69
CA GLU A 180 -11.94 17.48 -12.02
C GLU A 180 -11.41 16.40 -12.98
N GLY A 181 -12.16 16.12 -14.07
CA GLY A 181 -11.79 15.17 -15.12
C GLY A 181 -11.69 13.71 -14.66
N ASP A 182 -11.01 12.91 -15.47
CA ASP A 182 -10.92 11.45 -15.30
C ASP A 182 -9.89 11.01 -14.24
N GLY A 183 -9.01 11.89 -13.81
CA GLY A 183 -7.97 11.59 -12.83
C GLY A 183 -7.74 12.74 -11.87
N SER A 184 -7.38 12.43 -10.65
CA SER A 184 -7.00 13.41 -9.63
C SER A 184 -6.15 12.74 -8.56
N ILE A 185 -5.26 13.52 -7.94
CA ILE A 185 -4.37 13.04 -6.89
C ILE A 185 -4.05 14.20 -5.95
N PHE A 186 -3.90 13.89 -4.67
CA PHE A 186 -3.36 14.81 -3.67
C PHE A 186 -2.58 14.03 -2.61
N CYS A 187 -1.75 14.74 -1.85
CA CYS A 187 -1.03 14.20 -0.70
C CYS A 187 -1.08 15.22 0.44
N VAL A 188 -1.52 14.76 1.61
CA VAL A 188 -1.70 15.62 2.79
C VAL A 188 -0.97 15.04 4.00
N PRO A 189 -0.52 15.88 4.95
CA PRO A 189 -0.03 15.40 6.23
C PRO A 189 -1.13 14.65 6.98
N ALA A 190 -0.81 13.47 7.53
CA ALA A 190 -1.73 12.64 8.31
C ALA A 190 -1.47 12.70 9.82
N GLY A 191 -0.47 13.46 10.25
CA GLY A 191 -0.07 13.60 11.65
C GLY A 191 1.27 12.93 11.96
N HIS A 192 1.65 12.96 13.25
CA HIS A 192 2.89 12.37 13.74
C HIS A 192 2.64 11.64 15.06
N GLY A 193 3.20 10.45 15.19
CA GLY A 193 3.14 9.63 16.41
C GLY A 193 1.76 9.07 16.70
N GLY A 194 1.58 7.79 16.44
CA GLY A 194 0.33 7.08 16.64
C GLY A 194 -0.27 6.51 15.35
N TRP A 195 -1.60 6.50 15.29
CA TRP A 195 -2.35 5.96 14.17
C TRP A 195 -3.29 7.02 13.59
N ALA A 196 -3.22 7.24 12.29
CA ALA A 196 -4.26 7.96 11.54
C ALA A 196 -5.34 7.00 11.07
N GLU A 197 -6.54 7.51 10.85
CA GLU A 197 -7.68 6.74 10.36
C GLU A 197 -8.33 7.45 9.17
N LEU A 198 -8.59 6.67 8.11
CA LEU A 198 -9.41 7.06 6.97
C LEU A 198 -10.57 6.08 6.83
N ARG A 199 -11.72 6.57 6.39
CA ARG A 199 -12.91 5.80 6.08
C ARG A 199 -13.32 6.02 4.64
N LEU A 200 -13.76 4.94 3.98
CA LEU A 200 -14.37 4.99 2.66
C LEU A 200 -15.70 4.25 2.70
N GLY A 201 -16.77 4.96 2.49
CA GLY A 201 -18.11 4.36 2.51
C GLY A 201 -19.25 5.38 2.46
N PRO A 202 -20.50 4.88 2.45
CA PRO A 202 -20.87 3.47 2.30
C PRO A 202 -20.45 2.89 0.93
N ILE A 203 -20.07 1.61 0.88
CA ILE A 203 -19.74 0.91 -0.37
C ILE A 203 -20.96 0.08 -0.78
N ALA A 204 -21.65 0.52 -1.82
CA ALA A 204 -22.93 -0.06 -2.23
C ALA A 204 -22.84 -1.55 -2.55
N ALA A 205 -21.79 -1.98 -3.24
CA ALA A 205 -21.60 -3.38 -3.68
C ALA A 205 -21.47 -4.39 -2.53
N ILE A 206 -21.17 -3.95 -1.32
CA ILE A 206 -21.03 -4.79 -0.12
C ILE A 206 -22.03 -4.41 0.98
N GLY A 207 -23.24 -4.06 0.57
CA GLY A 207 -24.35 -3.79 1.49
C GLY A 207 -24.20 -2.51 2.31
N GLY A 208 -23.46 -1.53 1.81
CA GLY A 208 -23.28 -0.24 2.48
C GLY A 208 -22.20 -0.25 3.59
N LYS A 209 -21.40 -1.30 3.68
CA LYS A 209 -20.26 -1.31 4.62
C LYS A 209 -19.25 -0.21 4.31
N THR A 210 -18.55 0.22 5.34
CA THR A 210 -17.48 1.22 5.27
C THR A 210 -16.13 0.52 5.46
N LEU A 211 -15.20 0.74 4.53
CA LEU A 211 -13.80 0.41 4.70
C LEU A 211 -13.17 1.42 5.66
N LYS A 212 -12.64 0.93 6.76
CA LYS A 212 -11.85 1.67 7.72
C LYS A 212 -10.39 1.31 7.55
N VAL A 213 -9.52 2.28 7.29
CA VAL A 213 -8.07 2.12 7.14
C VAL A 213 -7.37 2.88 8.25
N ARG A 214 -6.43 2.22 8.93
CA ARG A 214 -5.55 2.85 9.94
C ARG A 214 -4.09 2.60 9.58
N PHE A 215 -3.22 3.57 9.81
CA PHE A 215 -1.79 3.44 9.52
C PHE A 215 -0.94 4.23 10.53
N ARG A 216 0.30 3.77 10.72
CA ARG A 216 1.24 4.37 11.68
C ARG A 216 1.86 5.65 11.12
N THR A 217 1.60 6.78 11.77
CA THR A 217 2.06 8.11 11.34
C THR A 217 3.50 8.43 11.73
N ASP A 218 4.13 7.66 12.59
CA ASP A 218 5.56 7.76 12.90
C ASP A 218 6.46 7.35 11.73
N THR A 219 5.97 6.50 10.83
CA THR A 219 6.70 6.06 9.63
C THR A 219 5.98 6.34 8.31
N LEU A 220 4.66 6.61 8.37
CA LEU A 220 3.80 7.00 7.24
C LEU A 220 3.08 8.31 7.58
N PRO A 221 3.80 9.44 7.69
CA PRO A 221 3.22 10.70 8.17
C PRO A 221 2.31 11.41 7.16
N HIS A 222 2.11 10.84 5.98
CA HIS A 222 1.28 11.42 4.92
C HIS A 222 0.26 10.41 4.41
N LEU A 223 -0.85 10.94 3.88
CA LEU A 223 -1.83 10.21 3.10
C LEU A 223 -1.85 10.79 1.69
N GLN A 224 -1.58 9.95 0.71
CA GLN A 224 -1.84 10.22 -0.69
C GLN A 224 -3.14 9.53 -1.10
N VAL A 225 -3.96 10.19 -1.90
CA VAL A 225 -5.17 9.61 -2.48
C VAL A 225 -5.14 9.85 -3.98
N TRP A 226 -5.28 8.78 -4.74
CA TRP A 226 -5.30 8.79 -6.20
C TRP A 226 -6.65 8.30 -6.71
N ARG A 227 -7.16 8.97 -7.72
CA ARG A 227 -8.38 8.61 -8.40
C ARG A 227 -8.13 8.51 -9.90
N ASN A 228 -8.57 7.42 -10.52
CA ASN A 228 -8.67 7.28 -11.95
C ASN A 228 -10.08 6.79 -12.32
N GLN A 229 -10.86 7.64 -12.98
CA GLN A 229 -12.24 7.33 -13.42
C GLN A 229 -12.30 6.90 -14.89
N LYS A 230 -11.15 6.74 -15.54
CA LYS A 230 -11.06 6.36 -16.95
C LYS A 230 -11.29 4.84 -17.12
N ALA A 231 -12.24 4.48 -18.01
CA ALA A 231 -12.39 3.09 -18.39
C ALA A 231 -11.06 2.47 -18.90
N PRO A 232 -10.81 1.18 -18.71
CA PRO A 232 -11.78 0.14 -18.29
C PRO A 232 -11.95 -0.04 -16.78
N ALA A 233 -11.09 0.54 -15.96
CA ALA A 233 -11.02 0.03 -14.60
C ALA A 233 -11.65 0.88 -13.52
N HIS A 234 -11.64 2.16 -13.61
CA HIS A 234 -12.11 3.04 -12.54
C HIS A 234 -11.55 2.61 -11.16
N VAL A 235 -10.52 3.28 -10.68
CA VAL A 235 -9.82 2.92 -9.45
C VAL A 235 -9.71 4.10 -8.49
N LEU A 236 -9.78 3.81 -7.20
CA LEU A 236 -9.41 4.70 -6.11
C LEU A 236 -8.24 4.09 -5.37
N GLY A 237 -7.12 4.82 -5.29
CA GLY A 237 -5.95 4.50 -4.47
C GLY A 237 -6.02 5.21 -3.12
N ILE A 238 -5.88 4.46 -2.03
CA ILE A 238 -5.68 4.98 -0.67
C ILE A 238 -4.25 4.62 -0.28
N GLU A 239 -3.41 5.63 -0.11
CA GLU A 239 -1.97 5.45 -0.14
C GLU A 239 -1.27 6.09 1.07
N PRO A 240 -1.29 5.47 2.27
CA PRO A 240 -0.41 5.86 3.36
C PRO A 240 1.05 5.83 2.94
N VAL A 241 1.78 6.94 3.12
CA VAL A 241 3.09 7.14 2.50
C VAL A 241 4.11 7.80 3.42
N SER A 242 5.36 7.39 3.29
CA SER A 242 6.48 7.85 4.14
C SER A 242 6.93 9.27 3.88
N HIS A 243 6.65 9.84 2.70
CA HIS A 243 7.14 11.16 2.29
C HIS A 243 6.05 11.98 1.60
N ARG A 244 6.12 13.31 1.75
CA ARG A 244 5.26 14.26 1.04
C ARG A 244 5.47 14.17 -0.48
N TRP A 245 4.53 14.70 -1.25
CA TRP A 245 4.60 14.64 -2.71
C TRP A 245 5.50 15.73 -3.30
N VAL A 246 6.77 15.42 -3.37
CA VAL A 246 7.79 16.21 -4.08
C VAL A 246 8.83 15.26 -4.66
N GLY A 247 9.66 15.75 -5.56
CA GLY A 247 10.76 14.99 -6.16
C GLY A 247 11.82 14.61 -5.12
N ARG A 248 12.58 13.55 -5.42
CA ARG A 248 13.63 13.01 -4.55
C ARG A 248 14.68 14.06 -4.18
N ALA A 249 15.12 14.87 -5.16
CA ALA A 249 16.11 15.92 -4.94
C ALA A 249 15.64 17.00 -3.93
N GLU A 250 14.35 17.30 -3.92
CA GLU A 250 13.78 18.24 -2.93
C GLU A 250 13.74 17.65 -1.53
N LEU A 251 13.38 16.35 -1.40
CA LEU A 251 13.42 15.64 -0.11
C LEU A 251 14.84 15.57 0.44
N GLU A 252 15.82 15.31 -0.42
CA GLU A 252 17.24 15.28 -0.04
C GLU A 252 17.72 16.64 0.44
N ALA A 253 17.45 17.70 -0.34
CA ALA A 253 17.82 19.06 0.03
C ALA A 253 17.16 19.54 1.32
N ALA A 254 15.96 19.05 1.63
CA ALA A 254 15.26 19.34 2.88
C ALA A 254 15.71 18.47 4.06
N GLY A 255 16.61 17.48 3.85
CA GLY A 255 17.05 16.56 4.89
C GLY A 255 15.96 15.58 5.36
N GLU A 256 14.98 15.30 4.51
CA GLU A 256 13.81 14.47 4.82
C GLU A 256 14.04 12.97 4.53
N PHE A 257 15.21 12.57 4.08
CA PHE A 257 15.52 11.17 3.86
C PHE A 257 15.64 10.38 5.16
N ASN A 258 14.94 9.26 5.21
CA ASN A 258 15.09 8.27 6.28
C ASN A 258 16.17 7.26 5.88
N ILE A 259 17.41 7.52 6.24
CA ILE A 259 18.56 6.67 5.89
C ILE A 259 18.61 5.42 6.77
N LEU A 260 18.64 4.24 6.14
CA LEU A 260 18.98 2.98 6.80
C LEU A 260 20.46 2.65 6.58
N GLN A 261 21.23 2.63 7.68
CA GLN A 261 22.62 2.13 7.67
C GLN A 261 22.61 0.59 7.54
N PRO A 262 23.70 -0.05 7.11
CA PRO A 262 23.86 -1.50 7.15
C PRO A 262 23.45 -2.09 8.51
N GLY A 263 22.59 -3.12 8.47
CA GLY A 263 22.04 -3.78 9.66
C GLY A 263 20.90 -3.04 10.37
N GLN A 264 20.59 -1.81 10.00
CA GLN A 264 19.42 -1.09 10.55
C GLN A 264 18.11 -1.54 9.91
N SER A 265 17.03 -1.32 10.65
CA SER A 265 15.67 -1.63 10.21
C SER A 265 14.69 -0.50 10.51
N ARG A 266 13.55 -0.52 9.80
CA ARG A 266 12.43 0.39 10.03
C ARG A 266 11.10 -0.35 9.93
N ASP A 267 10.24 -0.12 10.93
CA ASP A 267 8.94 -0.77 11.02
C ASP A 267 7.84 0.11 10.43
N TYR A 268 6.88 -0.54 9.75
CA TYR A 268 5.68 0.09 9.19
C TYR A 268 4.44 -0.69 9.62
N GLY A 269 3.30 -0.04 9.61
CA GLY A 269 2.05 -0.69 10.01
C GLY A 269 0.83 -0.10 9.34
N LEU A 270 -0.05 -1.02 8.93
CA LEU A 270 -1.36 -0.75 8.34
C LEU A 270 -2.38 -1.68 8.99
N ALA A 271 -3.62 -1.23 9.14
CA ALA A 271 -4.72 -2.10 9.49
C ALA A 271 -5.98 -1.67 8.72
N PHE A 272 -6.85 -2.61 8.39
CA PHE A 272 -8.13 -2.29 7.78
C PHE A 272 -9.23 -3.26 8.20
N SER A 273 -10.47 -2.79 8.15
CA SER A 273 -11.66 -3.58 8.42
C SER A 273 -12.86 -3.04 7.64
N PHE A 274 -13.89 -3.86 7.51
CA PHE A 274 -15.17 -3.48 6.90
C PHE A 274 -16.25 -3.52 7.98
N VAL A 275 -16.84 -2.35 8.26
CA VAL A 275 -17.81 -2.15 9.34
C VAL A 275 -19.15 -1.66 8.82
#